data_b51b05c2eb8afcba3fa1b6c2f09d3429
#
_entry.id   b51b05c2eb8afcba3fa1b6c2f09d3429
#
_cell.length_a   1.000
_cell.length_b   1.000
_cell.length_c   1.000
_cell.angle_alpha   90.00
_cell.angle_beta   90.00
_cell.angle_gamma   90.00
#
_symmetry.space_group_name_H-M   'P 1'
#
loop_
_entity.id
_entity.type
_entity.pdbx_description
1 polymer ?
#
loop_
_entity_poly.entity_id
_entity_poly.type
_entity_poly.pdbx_seq_one_letter_code
_entity_poly.pdbx_strand_id
1 'polypeptide(L)'
;VASLTANPDQGNISASLARLLYDDKKVPEALFSYARAAQYSGPGLAVPDSGRTQLMDFFNKAYKGYHGSPDGADKVLEQAKTSALPPSGFAIGSATDAANKEVAAIQARLDSDPAFKLWYSIQQSLTGDQGPDFFSKSMKGTEVPGGANGVQNFSGTVISIDPADKPTKVTLGVDDPAKADATLTFSKPLPASALDKVKVGQKLEFNGVADSFTKDPYTLTFLDPTIPGVETTAAPKKGTRKR
;
A
#
# COMPACT_ATOMS: atom_id res chain seq x y z
N VAL A 1 17.37 12.06 31.68
CA VAL A 1 16.80 13.27 31.05
C VAL A 1 17.33 14.51 31.77
N ALA A 2 17.12 14.71 33.06
CA ALA A 2 17.53 15.94 33.76
C ALA A 2 19.02 16.28 33.57
N SER A 3 19.92 15.30 33.56
CA SER A 3 21.34 15.49 33.34
C SER A 3 21.65 16.05 31.93
N LEU A 4 20.99 15.54 30.89
CA LEU A 4 21.16 16.02 29.50
C LEU A 4 20.50 17.38 29.27
N THR A 5 19.46 17.72 30.02
CA THR A 5 18.86 19.06 29.99
C THR A 5 19.82 20.11 30.57
N ALA A 6 20.51 19.77 31.67
CA ALA A 6 21.48 20.65 32.30
C ALA A 6 22.82 20.71 31.56
N ASN A 7 23.24 19.58 30.95
CA ASN A 7 24.55 19.42 30.29
C ASN A 7 24.37 18.67 28.97
N PRO A 8 24.00 19.35 27.89
CA PRO A 8 23.73 18.74 26.58
C PRO A 8 24.99 18.13 25.92
N ASP A 9 26.18 18.47 26.39
CA ASP A 9 27.49 18.05 25.87
C ASP A 9 27.97 16.70 26.40
N GLN A 10 27.04 15.85 26.85
CA GLN A 10 27.36 14.54 27.41
C GLN A 10 26.85 13.40 26.54
N GLY A 11 27.52 13.15 25.42
CA GLY A 11 27.15 12.10 24.47
C GLY A 11 27.13 10.68 25.09
N ASN A 12 28.01 10.39 26.06
CA ASN A 12 28.03 9.13 26.78
C ASN A 12 26.77 8.89 27.64
N ILE A 13 26.15 9.96 28.17
CA ILE A 13 24.88 9.87 28.89
C ILE A 13 23.73 9.56 27.92
N SER A 14 23.80 10.08 26.69
CA SER A 14 22.84 9.70 25.65
C SER A 14 22.85 8.21 25.35
N ALA A 15 24.03 7.56 25.32
CA ALA A 15 24.13 6.12 25.15
C ALA A 15 23.50 5.32 26.33
N SER A 16 23.73 5.79 27.55
CA SER A 16 23.14 5.16 28.74
C SER A 16 21.62 5.36 28.81
N LEU A 17 21.14 6.56 28.46
CA LEU A 17 19.71 6.87 28.37
C LEU A 17 19.04 6.03 27.29
N ALA A 18 19.66 5.88 26.11
CA ALA A 18 19.16 5.08 25.02
C ALA A 18 18.87 3.65 25.46
N ARG A 19 19.80 3.03 26.18
CA ARG A 19 19.63 1.67 26.68
C ARG A 19 18.45 1.56 27.65
N LEU A 20 18.36 2.48 28.62
CA LEU A 20 17.27 2.50 29.58
C LEU A 20 15.90 2.69 28.92
N LEU A 21 15.81 3.60 27.94
CA LEU A 21 14.59 3.83 27.18
C LEU A 21 14.20 2.62 26.33
N TYR A 22 15.18 1.93 25.75
CA TYR A 22 14.93 0.72 24.96
C TYR A 22 14.39 -0.42 25.83
N ASP A 23 14.96 -0.62 27.01
CA ASP A 23 14.49 -1.59 28.02
C ASP A 23 13.07 -1.24 28.51
N ASP A 24 12.76 0.06 28.65
CA ASP A 24 11.43 0.60 29.03
C ASP A 24 10.42 0.64 27.87
N LYS A 25 10.77 0.07 26.70
CA LYS A 25 9.92 0.03 25.47
C LYS A 25 9.59 1.39 24.87
N LYS A 26 10.28 2.45 25.24
CA LYS A 26 10.21 3.79 24.64
C LYS A 26 11.15 3.83 23.42
N VAL A 27 10.82 3.02 22.40
CA VAL A 27 11.70 2.77 21.27
C VAL A 27 12.02 4.03 20.45
N PRO A 28 11.06 4.92 20.10
CA PRO A 28 11.38 6.15 19.39
C PRO A 28 12.40 7.03 20.10
N GLU A 29 12.22 7.27 21.41
CA GLU A 29 13.12 8.08 22.22
C GLU A 29 14.48 7.40 22.42
N ALA A 30 14.49 6.07 22.54
CA ALA A 30 15.72 5.28 22.59
C ALA A 30 16.53 5.42 21.29
N LEU A 31 15.88 5.30 20.13
CA LEU A 31 16.50 5.46 18.82
C LEU A 31 17.08 6.86 18.65
N PHE A 32 16.36 7.91 19.05
CA PHE A 32 16.90 9.27 19.05
C PHE A 32 18.18 9.37 19.93
N SER A 33 18.15 8.80 21.12
CA SER A 33 19.28 8.84 22.06
C SER A 33 20.48 8.03 21.55
N TYR A 34 20.26 6.91 20.84
CA TYR A 34 21.31 6.16 20.12
C TYR A 34 21.90 7.01 18.99
N ALA A 35 21.05 7.65 18.19
CA ALA A 35 21.46 8.55 17.12
C ALA A 35 22.32 9.71 17.68
N ARG A 36 21.89 10.34 18.79
CA ARG A 36 22.67 11.38 19.47
C ARG A 36 24.03 10.87 19.92
N ALA A 37 24.09 9.74 20.61
CA ALA A 37 25.36 9.18 21.10
C ALA A 37 26.33 8.82 19.96
N ALA A 38 25.80 8.33 18.82
CA ALA A 38 26.59 7.98 17.67
C ALA A 38 27.09 9.21 16.88
N GLN A 39 26.29 10.28 16.82
CA GLN A 39 26.61 11.49 16.03
C GLN A 39 27.38 12.54 16.82
N TYR A 40 27.24 12.59 18.15
CA TYR A 40 27.85 13.64 18.95
C TYR A 40 29.36 13.50 19.02
N SER A 41 30.07 14.48 18.49
CA SER A 41 31.55 14.59 18.53
C SER A 41 32.03 15.95 19.04
N GLY A 42 31.12 16.74 19.65
CA GLY A 42 31.41 18.07 20.19
C GLY A 42 32.19 18.02 21.51
N PRO A 43 32.40 19.17 22.15
CA PRO A 43 33.07 19.28 23.43
C PRO A 43 32.33 18.50 24.50
N GLY A 44 33.06 18.18 25.58
CA GLY A 44 32.52 17.41 26.71
C GLY A 44 32.75 15.89 26.59
N LEU A 45 31.81 15.07 27.07
CA LEU A 45 31.98 13.62 27.17
C LEU A 45 31.35 12.90 25.95
N ALA A 46 32.00 12.99 24.79
CA ALA A 46 31.64 12.19 23.62
C ALA A 46 31.98 10.70 23.83
N VAL A 47 31.26 9.82 23.15
CA VAL A 47 31.63 8.42 23.04
C VAL A 47 32.86 8.30 22.14
N PRO A 48 33.86 7.45 22.48
CA PRO A 48 35.00 7.20 21.57
C PRO A 48 34.58 6.74 20.18
N ASP A 49 35.38 7.02 19.16
CA ASP A 49 35.05 6.77 17.74
C ASP A 49 34.60 5.33 17.46
N SER A 50 35.32 4.35 18.02
CA SER A 50 34.95 2.93 17.87
C SER A 50 33.57 2.61 18.48
N GLY A 51 33.25 3.24 19.60
CA GLY A 51 31.93 3.09 20.25
C GLY A 51 30.83 3.80 19.45
N ARG A 52 31.12 4.96 18.84
CA ARG A 52 30.19 5.68 17.98
C ARG A 52 29.82 4.88 16.74
N THR A 53 30.80 4.21 16.11
CA THR A 53 30.55 3.30 14.99
C THR A 53 29.60 2.16 15.39
N GLN A 54 29.86 1.51 16.53
CA GLN A 54 28.98 0.44 17.02
C GLN A 54 27.55 0.94 17.33
N LEU A 55 27.43 2.13 17.91
CA LEU A 55 26.12 2.74 18.19
C LEU A 55 25.37 3.10 16.90
N MET A 56 26.09 3.54 15.86
CA MET A 56 25.51 3.82 14.55
C MET A 56 24.98 2.53 13.91
N ASP A 57 25.76 1.47 13.92
CA ASP A 57 25.33 0.16 13.38
C ASP A 57 24.11 -0.36 14.12
N PHE A 58 24.12 -0.22 15.44
CA PHE A 58 22.96 -0.60 16.26
C PHE A 58 21.73 0.26 15.94
N PHE A 59 21.88 1.59 15.85
CA PHE A 59 20.81 2.49 15.48
C PHE A 59 20.20 2.11 14.13
N ASN A 60 21.01 1.92 13.11
CA ASN A 60 20.52 1.56 11.78
C ASN A 60 19.73 0.24 11.78
N LYS A 61 20.24 -0.76 12.48
CA LYS A 61 19.57 -2.05 12.61
C LYS A 61 18.27 -1.96 13.41
N ALA A 62 18.29 -1.27 14.53
CA ALA A 62 17.14 -1.13 15.41
C ALA A 62 16.06 -0.22 14.78
N TYR A 63 16.47 0.86 14.10
CA TYR A 63 15.56 1.73 13.36
C TYR A 63 14.83 0.95 12.25
N LYS A 64 15.56 0.23 11.39
CA LYS A 64 14.97 -0.62 10.35
C LYS A 64 14.05 -1.68 10.93
N GLY A 65 14.42 -2.30 12.04
CA GLY A 65 13.60 -3.31 12.73
C GLY A 65 12.29 -2.73 13.27
N TYR A 66 12.32 -1.51 13.79
CA TYR A 66 11.14 -0.83 14.34
C TYR A 66 10.27 -0.19 13.27
N HIS A 67 10.87 0.56 12.35
CA HIS A 67 10.17 1.32 11.30
C HIS A 67 9.77 0.44 10.10
N GLY A 68 10.50 -0.65 9.86
CA GLY A 68 10.30 -1.55 8.71
C GLY A 68 11.17 -1.22 7.50
N SER A 69 11.68 0.02 7.39
CA SER A 69 12.60 0.46 6.33
C SER A 69 13.67 1.38 6.90
N PRO A 70 14.77 1.67 6.17
CA PRO A 70 15.74 2.70 6.54
C PRO A 70 15.24 4.14 6.31
N ASP A 71 14.08 4.32 5.67
CA ASP A 71 13.58 5.62 5.26
C ASP A 71 13.32 6.53 6.46
N GLY A 72 13.82 7.77 6.40
CA GLY A 72 13.69 8.74 7.48
C GLY A 72 14.73 8.63 8.61
N ALA A 73 15.58 7.59 8.62
CA ALA A 73 16.67 7.47 9.59
C ALA A 73 17.60 8.68 9.56
N ASP A 74 17.92 9.19 8.36
CA ASP A 74 18.76 10.36 8.18
C ASP A 74 18.20 11.61 8.88
N LYS A 75 16.88 11.79 8.86
CA LYS A 75 16.21 12.92 9.54
C LYS A 75 16.40 12.84 11.06
N VAL A 76 16.32 11.62 11.62
CA VAL A 76 16.56 11.40 13.05
C VAL A 76 18.02 11.69 13.41
N LEU A 77 18.96 11.25 12.57
CA LEU A 77 20.38 11.51 12.74
C LEU A 77 20.69 13.02 12.68
N GLU A 78 20.11 13.76 11.73
CA GLU A 78 20.31 15.22 11.64
C GLU A 78 19.73 15.97 12.86
N GLN A 79 18.54 15.60 13.32
CA GLN A 79 17.96 16.18 14.54
C GLN A 79 18.83 15.88 15.78
N ALA A 80 19.34 14.66 15.86
CA ALA A 80 20.17 14.22 16.95
C ALA A 80 21.55 14.90 17.01
N LYS A 81 22.07 15.45 15.89
CA LYS A 81 23.31 16.25 15.89
C LYS A 81 23.16 17.55 16.69
N THR A 82 21.99 18.16 16.62
CA THR A 82 21.76 19.52 17.15
C THR A 82 21.02 19.52 18.49
N SER A 83 20.31 18.42 18.84
CA SER A 83 19.53 18.32 20.07
C SER A 83 20.00 17.15 20.92
N ALA A 84 20.16 17.37 22.22
CA ALA A 84 20.52 16.33 23.20
C ALA A 84 19.34 15.40 23.55
N LEU A 85 18.12 15.90 23.39
CA LEU A 85 16.88 15.19 23.67
C LEU A 85 15.94 15.30 22.46
N PRO A 86 15.03 14.34 22.26
CA PRO A 86 14.03 14.41 21.20
C PRO A 86 13.19 15.69 21.36
N PRO A 87 12.88 16.40 20.26
CA PRO A 87 12.03 17.58 20.30
C PRO A 87 10.60 17.20 20.71
N SER A 88 9.82 18.20 21.16
CA SER A 88 8.41 17.98 21.48
C SER A 88 7.66 17.44 20.24
N GLY A 89 6.87 16.39 20.44
CA GLY A 89 6.13 15.72 19.37
C GLY A 89 6.97 14.80 18.49
N PHE A 90 8.22 14.52 18.88
CA PHE A 90 9.05 13.54 18.17
C PHE A 90 8.40 12.15 18.17
N ALA A 91 8.31 11.55 17.01
CA ALA A 91 7.79 10.20 16.83
C ALA A 91 8.49 9.50 15.66
N ILE A 92 8.66 8.22 15.78
CA ILE A 92 9.04 7.31 14.70
C ILE A 92 7.87 6.34 14.55
N GLY A 93 7.25 6.27 13.36
CA GLY A 93 6.19 5.31 13.10
C GLY A 93 6.73 3.88 13.16
N SER A 94 6.01 2.96 13.79
CA SER A 94 6.39 1.54 13.78
C SER A 94 5.80 0.81 12.57
N ALA A 95 6.48 -0.23 12.09
CA ALA A 95 5.96 -1.11 11.04
C ALA A 95 4.64 -1.79 11.49
N THR A 96 4.53 -2.13 12.77
CA THR A 96 3.32 -2.72 13.35
C THR A 96 2.15 -1.73 13.30
N ASP A 97 2.36 -0.46 13.67
CA ASP A 97 1.30 0.55 13.61
C ASP A 97 0.88 0.84 12.17
N ALA A 98 1.82 0.85 11.23
CA ALA A 98 1.53 0.98 9.81
C ALA A 98 0.65 -0.18 9.30
N ALA A 99 1.03 -1.42 9.60
CA ALA A 99 0.26 -2.62 9.25
C ALA A 99 -1.14 -2.61 9.89
N ASN A 100 -1.24 -2.23 11.18
CA ASN A 100 -2.53 -2.13 11.86
C ASN A 100 -3.44 -1.06 11.23
N LYS A 101 -2.88 0.08 10.81
CA LYS A 101 -3.63 1.12 10.10
C LYS A 101 -4.12 0.63 8.73
N GLU A 102 -3.30 -0.11 8.00
CA GLU A 102 -3.68 -0.71 6.72
C GLU A 102 -4.83 -1.72 6.90
N VAL A 103 -4.72 -2.63 7.85
CA VAL A 103 -5.79 -3.59 8.18
C VAL A 103 -7.07 -2.87 8.58
N ALA A 104 -6.99 -1.83 9.44
CA ALA A 104 -8.15 -1.05 9.84
C ALA A 104 -8.79 -0.30 8.65
N ALA A 105 -7.97 0.23 7.72
CA ALA A 105 -8.47 0.91 6.52
C ALA A 105 -9.19 -0.06 5.57
N ILE A 106 -8.62 -1.26 5.35
CA ILE A 106 -9.27 -2.33 4.59
C ILE A 106 -10.59 -2.71 5.24
N GLN A 107 -10.63 -2.94 6.55
CA GLN A 107 -11.85 -3.32 7.27
C GLN A 107 -12.92 -2.23 7.16
N ALA A 108 -12.57 -0.97 7.37
CA ALA A 108 -13.51 0.16 7.22
C ALA A 108 -14.09 0.23 5.80
N ARG A 109 -13.28 -0.05 4.78
CA ARG A 109 -13.73 -0.10 3.40
C ARG A 109 -14.65 -1.29 3.12
N LEU A 110 -14.33 -2.48 3.68
CA LEU A 110 -15.19 -3.67 3.58
C LEU A 110 -16.58 -3.45 4.22
N ASP A 111 -16.64 -2.63 5.27
CA ASP A 111 -17.89 -2.33 5.97
C ASP A 111 -18.74 -1.28 5.25
N SER A 112 -18.10 -0.34 4.53
CA SER A 112 -18.76 0.80 3.90
C SER A 112 -18.99 0.70 2.39
N ASP A 113 -18.24 -0.17 1.69
CA ASP A 113 -18.26 -0.30 0.22
C ASP A 113 -18.61 -1.75 -0.20
N PRO A 114 -19.88 -2.04 -0.52
CA PRO A 114 -20.31 -3.37 -0.95
C PRO A 114 -19.60 -3.86 -2.22
N ALA A 115 -19.24 -2.95 -3.14
CA ALA A 115 -18.55 -3.31 -4.37
C ALA A 115 -17.11 -3.74 -4.07
N PHE A 116 -16.41 -3.02 -3.20
CA PHE A 116 -15.10 -3.41 -2.72
C PHE A 116 -15.13 -4.72 -1.94
N LYS A 117 -16.12 -4.90 -1.06
CA LYS A 117 -16.30 -6.16 -0.31
C LYS A 117 -16.45 -7.37 -1.24
N LEU A 118 -17.25 -7.23 -2.30
CA LEU A 118 -17.42 -8.30 -3.30
C LEU A 118 -16.11 -8.53 -4.06
N TRP A 119 -15.42 -7.46 -4.50
CA TRP A 119 -14.12 -7.56 -5.17
C TRP A 119 -13.09 -8.30 -4.31
N TYR A 120 -12.95 -7.88 -3.06
CA TYR A 120 -12.02 -8.48 -2.10
C TYR A 120 -12.33 -9.97 -1.85
N SER A 121 -13.61 -10.32 -1.73
CA SER A 121 -14.05 -11.74 -1.60
C SER A 121 -13.67 -12.58 -2.82
N ILE A 122 -13.85 -12.04 -4.03
CA ILE A 122 -13.43 -12.69 -5.29
C ILE A 122 -11.90 -12.87 -5.30
N GLN A 123 -11.16 -11.83 -4.98
CA GLN A 123 -9.70 -11.88 -4.93
C GLN A 123 -9.22 -12.96 -3.95
N GLN A 124 -9.75 -13.00 -2.73
CA GLN A 124 -9.41 -14.03 -1.73
C GLN A 124 -9.73 -15.45 -2.24
N SER A 125 -10.88 -15.62 -2.91
CA SER A 125 -11.26 -16.91 -3.48
C SER A 125 -10.32 -17.34 -4.60
N LEU A 126 -9.91 -16.42 -5.49
CA LEU A 126 -9.06 -16.72 -6.64
C LEU A 126 -7.58 -16.92 -6.25
N THR A 127 -7.10 -16.22 -5.22
CA THR A 127 -5.71 -16.36 -4.75
C THR A 127 -5.52 -17.55 -3.80
N GLY A 128 -6.61 -18.12 -3.27
CA GLY A 128 -6.59 -19.35 -2.47
C GLY A 128 -6.18 -20.60 -3.26
N ASP A 129 -6.04 -21.73 -2.56
CA ASP A 129 -5.60 -22.98 -3.18
C ASP A 129 -6.61 -23.53 -4.20
N GLN A 130 -7.89 -23.27 -3.99
CA GLN A 130 -8.99 -23.68 -4.88
C GLN A 130 -9.29 -22.66 -5.98
N GLY A 131 -8.47 -21.62 -6.13
CA GLY A 131 -8.72 -20.49 -7.05
C GLY A 131 -8.96 -20.92 -8.49
N PRO A 132 -8.13 -21.78 -9.11
CA PRO A 132 -8.34 -22.26 -10.48
C PRO A 132 -9.65 -23.01 -10.66
N ASP A 133 -10.02 -23.83 -9.70
CA ASP A 133 -11.27 -24.59 -9.69
C ASP A 133 -12.47 -23.67 -9.53
N PHE A 134 -12.41 -22.73 -8.59
CA PHE A 134 -13.45 -21.72 -8.39
C PHE A 134 -13.65 -20.88 -9.66
N PHE A 135 -12.56 -20.40 -10.25
CA PHE A 135 -12.65 -19.64 -11.48
C PHE A 135 -13.32 -20.44 -12.61
N SER A 136 -12.84 -21.65 -12.88
CA SER A 136 -13.32 -22.45 -14.01
C SER A 136 -14.77 -22.89 -13.86
N LYS A 137 -15.24 -23.16 -12.64
CA LYS A 137 -16.59 -23.69 -12.37
C LYS A 137 -17.62 -22.59 -12.13
N SER A 138 -17.21 -21.43 -11.60
CA SER A 138 -18.15 -20.43 -11.08
C SER A 138 -18.03 -19.03 -11.70
N MET A 139 -16.88 -18.68 -12.30
CA MET A 139 -16.65 -17.31 -12.77
C MET A 139 -16.43 -17.19 -14.27
N LYS A 140 -15.68 -18.14 -14.86
CA LYS A 140 -15.32 -18.04 -16.28
C LYS A 140 -16.56 -17.95 -17.17
N GLY A 141 -16.62 -16.88 -17.98
CA GLY A 141 -17.73 -16.64 -18.90
C GLY A 141 -18.99 -16.08 -18.22
N THR A 142 -18.95 -15.76 -16.93
CA THR A 142 -20.07 -15.12 -16.21
C THR A 142 -19.87 -13.62 -16.12
N GLU A 143 -20.97 -12.87 -16.11
CA GLU A 143 -20.96 -11.42 -15.87
C GLU A 143 -20.69 -11.14 -14.39
N VAL A 144 -19.69 -10.31 -14.09
CA VAL A 144 -19.27 -9.94 -12.73
C VAL A 144 -19.18 -8.41 -12.66
N PRO A 145 -19.80 -7.78 -11.67
CA PRO A 145 -20.50 -8.32 -10.49
C PRO A 145 -21.90 -8.88 -10.77
N GLY A 146 -22.49 -8.62 -11.93
CA GLY A 146 -23.76 -9.23 -12.35
C GLY A 146 -24.95 -9.01 -11.41
N GLY A 147 -24.94 -7.95 -10.61
CA GLY A 147 -25.98 -7.67 -9.60
C GLY A 147 -25.82 -8.44 -8.28
N ALA A 148 -24.74 -9.22 -8.12
CA ALA A 148 -24.48 -9.97 -6.89
C ALA A 148 -24.42 -9.04 -5.67
N ASN A 149 -25.16 -9.39 -4.61
CA ASN A 149 -25.29 -8.57 -3.39
C ASN A 149 -25.73 -7.11 -3.64
N GLY A 150 -26.49 -6.85 -4.74
CA GLY A 150 -26.92 -5.52 -5.12
C GLY A 150 -25.86 -4.68 -5.86
N VAL A 151 -24.67 -5.23 -6.08
CA VAL A 151 -23.56 -4.55 -6.76
C VAL A 151 -23.74 -4.64 -8.28
N GLN A 152 -23.86 -3.50 -8.96
CA GLN A 152 -24.01 -3.47 -10.41
C GLN A 152 -22.67 -3.28 -11.14
N ASN A 153 -21.77 -2.50 -10.57
CA ASN A 153 -20.46 -2.20 -11.13
C ASN A 153 -19.38 -2.30 -10.06
N PHE A 154 -18.18 -2.65 -10.48
CA PHE A 154 -16.95 -2.36 -9.73
C PHE A 154 -16.47 -0.95 -10.06
N SER A 155 -15.56 -0.41 -9.24
CA SER A 155 -14.92 0.87 -9.47
C SER A 155 -13.41 0.76 -9.24
N GLY A 156 -12.60 1.20 -10.20
CA GLY A 156 -11.14 1.19 -10.08
C GLY A 156 -10.52 2.45 -10.66
N THR A 157 -9.28 2.74 -10.28
CA THR A 157 -8.50 3.84 -10.87
C THR A 157 -7.80 3.35 -12.13
N VAL A 158 -7.93 4.07 -13.24
CA VAL A 158 -7.26 3.73 -14.51
C VAL A 158 -5.76 3.93 -14.34
N ILE A 159 -4.99 2.85 -14.52
CA ILE A 159 -3.52 2.86 -14.43
C ILE A 159 -2.90 2.99 -15.82
N SER A 160 -3.40 2.25 -16.79
CA SER A 160 -2.89 2.33 -18.16
C SER A 160 -3.97 2.07 -19.21
N ILE A 161 -3.73 2.57 -20.41
CA ILE A 161 -4.59 2.47 -21.59
C ILE A 161 -3.71 2.05 -22.75
N ASP A 162 -4.09 0.98 -23.46
CA ASP A 162 -3.26 0.43 -24.53
C ASP A 162 -4.12 -0.06 -25.73
N PRO A 163 -3.80 0.37 -26.98
CA PRO A 163 -3.03 1.57 -27.30
C PRO A 163 -3.76 2.86 -26.91
N ALA A 164 -3.03 3.95 -26.71
CA ALA A 164 -3.58 5.20 -26.15
C ALA A 164 -4.64 5.88 -27.02
N ASP A 165 -4.53 5.74 -28.35
CA ASP A 165 -5.42 6.39 -29.34
C ASP A 165 -6.66 5.55 -29.68
N LYS A 166 -6.56 4.23 -29.61
CA LYS A 166 -7.62 3.26 -29.90
C LYS A 166 -7.60 2.11 -28.90
N PRO A 167 -7.97 2.36 -27.65
CA PRO A 167 -7.80 1.39 -26.59
C PRO A 167 -8.56 0.09 -26.84
N THR A 168 -7.83 -1.01 -26.77
CA THR A 168 -8.37 -2.36 -26.70
C THR A 168 -8.12 -3.01 -25.34
N LYS A 169 -7.30 -2.34 -24.49
CA LYS A 169 -6.98 -2.78 -23.15
C LYS A 169 -6.89 -1.59 -22.20
N VAL A 170 -7.52 -1.71 -21.04
CA VAL A 170 -7.43 -0.75 -19.93
C VAL A 170 -7.11 -1.51 -18.67
N THR A 171 -6.08 -1.09 -17.92
CA THR A 171 -5.77 -1.69 -16.61
C THR A 171 -6.20 -0.76 -15.50
N LEU A 172 -6.72 -1.34 -14.43
CA LEU A 172 -7.30 -0.63 -13.29
C LEU A 172 -6.72 -1.15 -11.99
N GLY A 173 -6.65 -0.28 -10.99
CA GLY A 173 -6.47 -0.63 -9.59
C GLY A 173 -7.79 -0.47 -8.84
N VAL A 174 -8.40 -1.57 -8.45
CA VAL A 174 -9.66 -1.60 -7.69
C VAL A 174 -9.38 -1.62 -6.20
N ASP A 175 -8.44 -2.45 -5.76
CA ASP A 175 -7.99 -2.51 -4.37
C ASP A 175 -7.06 -1.34 -4.04
N ASP A 176 -5.95 -1.24 -4.77
CA ASP A 176 -4.95 -0.18 -4.64
C ASP A 176 -4.90 0.62 -5.96
N PRO A 177 -5.14 1.95 -5.93
CA PRO A 177 -5.13 2.77 -7.14
C PRO A 177 -3.77 2.80 -7.86
N ALA A 178 -2.70 2.35 -7.23
CA ALA A 178 -1.36 2.29 -7.80
C ALA A 178 -0.97 0.90 -8.35
N LYS A 179 -1.77 -0.14 -8.07
CA LYS A 179 -1.49 -1.53 -8.48
C LYS A 179 -2.57 -2.08 -9.38
N ALA A 180 -2.19 -2.56 -10.56
CA ALA A 180 -3.14 -3.17 -11.48
C ALA A 180 -3.63 -4.52 -10.95
N ASP A 181 -4.95 -4.63 -10.70
CA ASP A 181 -5.62 -5.85 -10.26
C ASP A 181 -6.85 -6.20 -11.13
N ALA A 182 -7.26 -5.30 -12.04
CA ALA A 182 -8.25 -5.54 -13.06
C ALA A 182 -7.72 -5.20 -14.45
N THR A 183 -8.08 -6.01 -15.44
CA THR A 183 -7.82 -5.74 -16.87
C THR A 183 -9.12 -5.81 -17.65
N LEU A 184 -9.44 -4.75 -18.37
CA LEU A 184 -10.56 -4.67 -19.29
C LEU A 184 -10.04 -4.87 -20.70
N THR A 185 -10.54 -5.89 -21.41
CA THR A 185 -10.16 -6.19 -22.79
C THR A 185 -11.37 -6.01 -23.70
N PHE A 186 -11.21 -5.28 -24.77
CA PHE A 186 -12.27 -4.95 -25.72
C PHE A 186 -11.99 -5.64 -27.07
N SER A 187 -12.98 -6.37 -27.59
CA SER A 187 -12.90 -7.00 -28.93
C SER A 187 -12.81 -5.96 -30.06
N LYS A 188 -13.25 -4.74 -29.81
CA LYS A 188 -13.13 -3.59 -30.69
C LYS A 188 -12.58 -2.40 -29.89
N PRO A 189 -11.78 -1.55 -30.56
CA PRO A 189 -11.26 -0.35 -29.88
C PRO A 189 -12.40 0.53 -29.34
N LEU A 190 -12.16 1.12 -28.17
CA LEU A 190 -13.08 2.11 -27.61
C LEU A 190 -13.23 3.30 -28.58
N PRO A 191 -14.45 3.84 -28.75
CA PRO A 191 -14.67 5.02 -29.59
C PRO A 191 -13.98 6.26 -28.98
N ALA A 192 -13.66 7.24 -29.82
CA ALA A 192 -13.03 8.49 -29.37
C ALA A 192 -13.82 9.21 -28.27
N SER A 193 -15.16 9.13 -28.29
CA SER A 193 -16.03 9.67 -27.24
C SER A 193 -15.86 9.02 -25.87
N ALA A 194 -15.30 7.82 -25.82
CA ALA A 194 -15.00 7.13 -24.56
C ALA A 194 -13.71 7.65 -23.90
N LEU A 195 -12.77 8.19 -24.69
CA LEU A 195 -11.46 8.63 -24.19
C LEU A 195 -11.56 9.79 -23.20
N ASP A 196 -12.64 10.55 -23.23
CA ASP A 196 -12.87 11.59 -22.23
C ASP A 196 -13.21 11.04 -20.84
N LYS A 197 -13.79 9.84 -20.79
CA LYS A 197 -14.17 9.14 -19.56
C LYS A 197 -13.14 8.12 -19.07
N VAL A 198 -12.30 7.63 -20.00
CA VAL A 198 -11.29 6.61 -19.71
C VAL A 198 -9.91 7.28 -19.76
N LYS A 199 -9.50 7.92 -18.65
CA LYS A 199 -8.21 8.62 -18.55
C LYS A 199 -7.39 8.04 -17.38
N VAL A 200 -6.09 7.92 -17.58
CA VAL A 200 -5.16 7.51 -16.51
C VAL A 200 -5.33 8.41 -15.28
N GLY A 201 -5.42 7.82 -14.11
CA GLY A 201 -5.63 8.47 -12.82
C GLY A 201 -7.09 8.76 -12.47
N GLN A 202 -8.04 8.55 -13.37
CA GLN A 202 -9.47 8.72 -13.09
C GLN A 202 -10.12 7.42 -12.60
N LYS A 203 -11.15 7.55 -11.76
CA LYS A 203 -12.01 6.42 -11.38
C LYS A 203 -12.91 6.02 -12.55
N LEU A 204 -13.00 4.73 -12.79
CA LEU A 204 -13.83 4.13 -13.81
C LEU A 204 -14.72 3.04 -13.20
N GLU A 205 -16.03 3.15 -13.42
CA GLU A 205 -16.96 2.07 -13.09
C GLU A 205 -17.08 1.09 -14.25
N PHE A 206 -17.17 -0.20 -13.94
CA PHE A 206 -17.27 -1.25 -14.95
C PHE A 206 -17.94 -2.51 -14.40
N ASN A 207 -18.50 -3.28 -15.32
CA ASN A 207 -18.83 -4.69 -15.14
C ASN A 207 -18.46 -5.45 -16.41
N GLY A 208 -18.36 -6.75 -16.36
CA GLY A 208 -18.01 -7.50 -17.56
C GLY A 208 -17.95 -9.01 -17.34
N VAL A 209 -17.68 -9.72 -18.42
CA VAL A 209 -17.55 -11.17 -18.40
C VAL A 209 -16.13 -11.54 -17.95
N ALA A 210 -16.03 -12.34 -16.88
CA ALA A 210 -14.75 -12.84 -16.41
C ALA A 210 -14.14 -13.83 -17.41
N ASP A 211 -12.96 -13.53 -17.94
CA ASP A 211 -12.27 -14.31 -18.98
C ASP A 211 -11.11 -15.14 -18.43
N SER A 212 -10.22 -14.50 -17.69
CA SER A 212 -9.02 -15.11 -17.14
C SER A 212 -8.55 -14.41 -15.87
N PHE A 213 -7.66 -15.04 -15.11
CA PHE A 213 -7.00 -14.40 -13.97
C PHE A 213 -5.57 -14.88 -13.81
N THR A 214 -4.75 -14.09 -13.13
CA THR A 214 -3.43 -14.46 -12.61
C THR A 214 -3.47 -14.41 -11.08
N LYS A 215 -2.71 -15.29 -10.42
CA LYS A 215 -2.67 -15.37 -8.95
C LYS A 215 -1.63 -14.43 -8.33
N ASP A 216 -0.46 -14.35 -8.98
CA ASP A 216 0.66 -13.54 -8.51
C ASP A 216 1.45 -12.95 -9.69
N PRO A 217 1.48 -11.63 -9.88
CA PRO A 217 0.57 -10.67 -9.22
C PRO A 217 -0.89 -10.92 -9.58
N TYR A 218 -1.79 -10.69 -8.61
CA TYR A 218 -3.21 -10.88 -8.85
C TYR A 218 -3.73 -9.91 -9.92
N THR A 219 -4.47 -10.46 -10.89
CA THR A 219 -5.19 -9.65 -11.89
C THR A 219 -6.37 -10.46 -12.42
N LEU A 220 -7.57 -9.86 -12.42
CA LEU A 220 -8.75 -10.42 -13.05
C LEU A 220 -9.02 -9.72 -14.38
N THR A 221 -9.15 -10.50 -15.46
CA THR A 221 -9.39 -9.99 -16.82
C THR A 221 -10.85 -10.13 -17.18
N PHE A 222 -11.42 -9.05 -17.74
CA PHE A 222 -12.79 -8.99 -18.25
C PHE A 222 -12.77 -8.81 -19.75
N LEU A 223 -13.67 -9.54 -20.43
CA LEU A 223 -13.88 -9.44 -21.87
C LEU A 223 -15.11 -8.58 -22.17
N ASP A 224 -14.96 -7.65 -23.11
CA ASP A 224 -16.01 -6.74 -23.57
C ASP A 224 -16.83 -6.13 -22.42
N PRO A 225 -16.14 -5.47 -21.44
CA PRO A 225 -16.81 -4.91 -20.29
C PRO A 225 -17.75 -3.76 -20.67
N THR A 226 -18.78 -3.58 -19.86
CA THR A 226 -19.66 -2.41 -19.92
C THR A 226 -19.11 -1.32 -19.02
N ILE A 227 -19.00 -0.11 -19.55
CA ILE A 227 -18.61 1.10 -18.80
C ILE A 227 -19.83 2.02 -18.82
N PRO A 228 -20.39 2.40 -17.66
CA PRO A 228 -21.56 3.29 -17.60
C PRO A 228 -21.37 4.59 -18.40
N GLY A 229 -22.29 4.86 -19.33
CA GLY A 229 -22.27 6.04 -20.19
C GLY A 229 -21.18 6.04 -21.27
N VAL A 230 -20.55 4.89 -21.54
CA VAL A 230 -19.68 4.67 -22.70
C VAL A 230 -20.36 3.64 -23.59
N GLU A 231 -20.58 3.97 -24.87
CA GLU A 231 -21.05 3.00 -25.85
C GLU A 231 -19.90 2.04 -26.19
N THR A 232 -19.79 0.95 -25.44
CA THR A 232 -18.96 -0.17 -25.81
C THR A 232 -19.80 -1.03 -26.77
N THR A 233 -19.29 -1.32 -27.97
CA THR A 233 -19.98 -2.25 -28.90
C THR A 233 -19.82 -3.68 -28.34
N ALA A 234 -20.51 -3.98 -27.25
CA ALA A 234 -20.60 -5.33 -26.72
C ALA A 234 -21.17 -6.25 -27.77
N ALA A 235 -20.62 -7.46 -27.94
CA ALA A 235 -21.20 -8.46 -28.80
C ALA A 235 -22.64 -8.77 -28.33
N PRO A 236 -23.61 -8.97 -29.24
CA PRO A 236 -24.98 -9.23 -28.84
C PRO A 236 -25.03 -10.47 -27.93
N LYS A 237 -25.61 -10.31 -26.75
CA LYS A 237 -25.84 -11.41 -25.78
C LYS A 237 -26.51 -12.57 -26.54
N LYS A 238 -25.83 -13.71 -26.66
CA LYS A 238 -26.47 -14.95 -27.14
C LYS A 238 -27.58 -15.28 -26.16
N GLY A 239 -28.82 -15.00 -26.58
CA GLY A 239 -30.00 -15.26 -25.78
C GLY A 239 -30.02 -16.74 -25.37
N THR A 240 -30.13 -16.99 -24.08
CA THR A 240 -30.43 -18.30 -23.51
C THR A 240 -31.78 -18.75 -24.07
N ARG A 241 -31.76 -19.64 -25.04
CA ARG A 241 -32.96 -20.30 -25.55
C ARG A 241 -33.47 -21.18 -24.41
N LYS A 242 -34.53 -20.71 -23.70
CA LYS A 242 -35.31 -21.58 -22.80
C LYS A 242 -35.86 -22.71 -23.66
N ARG A 243 -35.52 -23.95 -23.32
CA ARG A 243 -36.28 -25.13 -23.59
C ARG A 243 -37.02 -25.54 -22.32
#